data_2a3cc75fc55227cf49113f37d489275f
#
_entry.id   2a3cc75fc55227cf49113f37d489275f
#
_cell.length_a   1.000
_cell.length_b   1.000
_cell.length_c   1.000
_cell.angle_alpha   90.00
_cell.angle_beta   90.00
_cell.angle_gamma   90.00
#
_symmetry.space_group_name_H-M   'P 1'
#
loop_
_entity.id
_entity.type
_entity.pdbx_description
1 polymer ?
#
loop_
_entity_poly.entity_id
_entity_poly.type
_entity_poly.pdbx_seq_one_letter_code
_entity_poly.pdbx_strand_id
1 'polypeptide(L)'
;MKKFLIFQKKYPKFIYKSYSLNLKPPKLSFEFFYSIPQDFSFVSKFEIQNLPRKSFDREILEDLVFHLGLVEMLNYWKATFSKEIEIEARKLDQREIKFFKTLIFKGMGEYFFQNRIPLSFAKKIKIKYQSGSKKAKKVKLFPKNAILPIGGGKDSIVLAELLKDAKMKLFGFTLNPQKNQLLTLNTLPLTKKIIIKREIDPGLLKLNQAGFLNGHVPFSALLAFLSLILAYIFEAKYIAFGFERSADDPNLKYQGVFINHQWSKSFEFERLFFVFSRKFLLKDIYPFSFLRPLFEIQIGKLFALFPKYHHIFLSCNKPFKINPKVQTWCKTCPKCLFTFVILYPFLGKEVFDIFGENLFEKKELLGLAKSFLDPRVPKPFECLGTKKEIHSAFFLAQKRWNEESSNKKLPYLLNYFKNNFFLGEKQEERMSKKLLFSLGKSNIPSKFLSYLAKKLCLRS
;
A
#
# COMPACT_ATOMS: atom_id res chain seq x y z
N MET A 1 -17.22 -30.68 2.47
CA MET A 1 -16.54 -30.09 1.28
C MET A 1 -15.98 -28.73 1.64
N LYS A 2 -14.76 -28.35 1.21
CA LYS A 2 -14.15 -27.04 1.53
C LYS A 2 -15.01 -25.92 0.96
N LYS A 3 -15.27 -24.86 1.72
CA LYS A 3 -16.17 -23.74 1.39
C LYS A 3 -15.94 -23.15 0.00
N PHE A 4 -14.66 -22.91 -0.39
CA PHE A 4 -14.32 -22.37 -1.70
C PHE A 4 -14.75 -23.27 -2.87
N LEU A 5 -14.74 -24.62 -2.70
CA LEU A 5 -15.19 -25.56 -3.74
C LEU A 5 -16.71 -25.48 -3.96
N ILE A 6 -17.49 -25.27 -2.88
CA ILE A 6 -18.93 -25.08 -2.97
C ILE A 6 -19.24 -23.86 -3.83
N PHE A 7 -18.62 -22.71 -3.51
CA PHE A 7 -18.84 -21.48 -4.25
C PHE A 7 -18.31 -21.56 -5.68
N GLN A 8 -17.12 -22.14 -5.90
CA GLN A 8 -16.56 -22.29 -7.24
C GLN A 8 -17.41 -23.19 -8.14
N LYS A 9 -18.04 -24.26 -7.57
CA LYS A 9 -18.96 -25.14 -8.29
C LYS A 9 -20.27 -24.44 -8.62
N LYS A 10 -20.86 -23.73 -7.64
CA LYS A 10 -22.13 -23.00 -7.82
C LYS A 10 -21.96 -21.78 -8.73
N TYR A 11 -20.84 -21.09 -8.64
CA TYR A 11 -20.54 -19.86 -9.37
C TYR A 11 -19.27 -20.02 -10.22
N PRO A 12 -19.31 -20.80 -11.30
CA PRO A 12 -18.12 -21.16 -12.05
C PRO A 12 -17.49 -19.98 -12.83
N LYS A 13 -18.29 -18.95 -13.12
CA LYS A 13 -17.92 -17.81 -13.97
C LYS A 13 -18.13 -16.48 -13.25
N PHE A 14 -17.20 -15.55 -13.47
CA PHE A 14 -17.29 -14.14 -13.13
C PHE A 14 -17.03 -13.32 -14.39
N ILE A 15 -17.80 -12.25 -14.63
CA ILE A 15 -17.72 -11.46 -15.86
C ILE A 15 -17.44 -10.00 -15.54
N TYR A 16 -16.42 -9.42 -16.19
CA TYR A 16 -16.28 -7.98 -16.35
C TYR A 16 -17.00 -7.59 -17.66
N LYS A 17 -18.26 -7.14 -17.54
CA LYS A 17 -19.15 -6.88 -18.67
C LYS A 17 -18.77 -5.65 -19.48
N SER A 18 -18.70 -4.52 -18.80
CA SER A 18 -18.48 -3.22 -19.43
C SER A 18 -18.03 -2.18 -18.42
N TYR A 19 -17.72 -1.00 -18.91
CA TYR A 19 -17.50 0.20 -18.11
C TYR A 19 -18.18 1.39 -18.80
N SER A 20 -18.47 2.44 -18.04
CA SER A 20 -18.91 3.72 -18.56
C SER A 20 -17.92 4.82 -18.15
N LEU A 21 -17.80 5.85 -18.97
CA LEU A 21 -16.98 7.02 -18.71
C LEU A 21 -17.75 8.28 -19.08
N ASN A 22 -17.94 9.16 -18.09
CA ASN A 22 -18.57 10.44 -18.26
C ASN A 22 -17.58 11.56 -17.89
N LEU A 23 -17.12 12.28 -18.92
CA LEU A 23 -16.19 13.38 -18.80
C LEU A 23 -16.94 14.70 -19.04
N LYS A 24 -17.21 15.44 -17.97
CA LYS A 24 -17.79 16.78 -17.98
C LYS A 24 -16.96 17.67 -17.09
N PRO A 25 -15.88 18.30 -17.59
CA PRO A 25 -15.02 19.14 -16.76
C PRO A 25 -15.82 20.20 -15.98
N PRO A 26 -15.59 20.38 -14.68
CA PRO A 26 -14.41 19.90 -13.93
C PRO A 26 -14.56 18.52 -13.28
N LYS A 27 -15.44 17.64 -13.75
CA LYS A 27 -15.72 16.33 -13.19
C LYS A 27 -15.42 15.21 -14.18
N LEU A 28 -14.86 14.09 -13.68
CA LEU A 28 -14.75 12.80 -14.35
C LEU A 28 -15.40 11.74 -13.46
N SER A 29 -16.35 11.00 -13.99
CA SER A 29 -16.91 9.84 -13.33
C SER A 29 -16.86 8.63 -14.25
N PHE A 30 -16.71 7.45 -13.65
CA PHE A 30 -16.72 6.20 -14.38
C PHE A 30 -17.26 5.08 -13.49
N GLU A 31 -17.86 4.09 -14.14
CA GLU A 31 -18.48 2.95 -13.49
C GLU A 31 -17.98 1.66 -14.14
N PHE A 32 -17.92 0.61 -13.34
CA PHE A 32 -17.55 -0.74 -13.76
C PHE A 32 -18.72 -1.68 -13.50
N PHE A 33 -19.06 -2.48 -14.48
CA PHE A 33 -20.17 -3.42 -14.41
C PHE A 33 -19.64 -4.86 -14.39
N TYR A 34 -19.90 -5.56 -13.29
CA TYR A 34 -19.50 -6.95 -13.10
C TYR A 34 -20.71 -7.83 -12.86
N SER A 35 -20.59 -9.13 -13.15
CA SER A 35 -21.62 -10.08 -12.78
C SER A 35 -21.07 -11.47 -12.47
N ILE A 36 -21.82 -12.16 -11.66
CA ILE A 36 -21.80 -13.61 -11.50
C ILE A 36 -23.11 -14.08 -12.12
N PRO A 37 -23.06 -14.77 -13.28
CA PRO A 37 -24.26 -15.08 -14.07
C PRO A 37 -25.37 -15.71 -13.23
N GLN A 38 -26.60 -15.31 -13.52
CA GLN A 38 -27.86 -15.74 -12.92
C GLN A 38 -28.16 -15.17 -11.52
N ASP A 39 -27.15 -14.84 -10.69
CA ASP A 39 -27.38 -14.50 -9.29
C ASP A 39 -27.02 -13.06 -8.91
N PHE A 40 -25.91 -12.51 -9.43
CA PHE A 40 -25.41 -11.22 -8.93
C PHE A 40 -24.90 -10.31 -10.05
N SER A 41 -25.26 -9.03 -9.93
CA SER A 41 -24.67 -7.94 -10.71
C SER A 41 -24.15 -6.88 -9.76
N PHE A 42 -23.02 -6.26 -10.12
CA PHE A 42 -22.36 -5.25 -9.28
C PHE A 42 -21.98 -4.03 -10.11
N VAL A 43 -22.08 -2.86 -9.47
CA VAL A 43 -21.64 -1.59 -10.05
C VAL A 43 -20.65 -0.93 -9.06
N SER A 44 -19.41 -0.75 -9.50
CA SER A 44 -18.44 0.05 -8.76
C SER A 44 -18.29 1.42 -9.41
N LYS A 45 -18.36 2.51 -8.61
CA LYS A 45 -18.34 3.88 -9.13
C LYS A 45 -17.15 4.65 -8.60
N PHE A 46 -16.60 5.50 -9.47
CA PHE A 46 -15.53 6.44 -9.12
C PHE A 46 -15.87 7.84 -9.60
N GLU A 47 -15.47 8.82 -8.81
CA GLU A 47 -15.65 10.23 -9.14
C GLU A 47 -14.40 11.03 -8.77
N ILE A 48 -13.90 11.80 -9.73
CA ILE A 48 -12.78 12.74 -9.57
C ILE A 48 -13.31 14.15 -9.89
N GLN A 49 -13.13 15.08 -8.95
CA GLN A 49 -13.55 16.45 -9.12
C GLN A 49 -12.35 17.40 -9.33
N ASN A 50 -12.63 18.62 -9.72
CA ASN A 50 -11.64 19.69 -9.89
C ASN A 50 -10.58 19.40 -10.95
N LEU A 51 -10.98 18.77 -12.06
CA LEU A 51 -10.12 18.57 -13.21
C LEU A 51 -9.72 19.92 -13.85
N PRO A 52 -8.55 19.98 -14.50
CA PRO A 52 -8.20 21.14 -15.32
C PRO A 52 -9.18 21.28 -16.50
N ARG A 53 -9.53 22.53 -16.84
CA ARG A 53 -10.40 22.83 -17.99
C ARG A 53 -9.58 22.74 -19.28
N LYS A 54 -9.40 21.55 -19.81
CA LYS A 54 -8.77 21.27 -21.10
C LYS A 54 -9.44 20.06 -21.76
N SER A 55 -9.20 19.88 -23.04
CA SER A 55 -9.61 18.65 -23.75
C SER A 55 -8.73 17.46 -23.36
N PHE A 56 -9.34 16.30 -23.34
CA PHE A 56 -8.67 15.03 -23.10
C PHE A 56 -9.00 14.06 -24.24
N ASP A 57 -8.02 13.29 -24.66
CA ASP A 57 -8.26 12.18 -25.58
C ASP A 57 -9.10 11.11 -24.83
N ARG A 58 -10.31 10.90 -25.33
CA ARG A 58 -11.26 9.97 -24.74
C ARG A 58 -10.80 8.53 -24.80
N GLU A 59 -10.15 8.13 -25.91
CA GLU A 59 -9.64 6.76 -26.07
C GLU A 59 -8.58 6.43 -25.02
N ILE A 60 -7.70 7.39 -24.70
CA ILE A 60 -6.69 7.21 -23.64
C ILE A 60 -7.34 7.07 -22.28
N LEU A 61 -8.32 7.91 -21.94
CA LEU A 61 -9.04 7.81 -20.67
C LEU A 61 -9.79 6.49 -20.53
N GLU A 62 -10.51 6.09 -21.56
CA GLU A 62 -11.24 4.82 -21.59
C GLU A 62 -10.31 3.63 -21.37
N ASP A 63 -9.14 3.70 -21.97
CA ASP A 63 -8.12 2.68 -21.83
C ASP A 63 -7.56 2.57 -20.41
N LEU A 64 -7.23 3.70 -19.79
CA LEU A 64 -6.75 3.75 -18.40
C LEU A 64 -7.84 3.30 -17.43
N VAL A 65 -9.08 3.72 -17.64
CA VAL A 65 -10.24 3.35 -16.82
C VAL A 65 -10.52 1.84 -16.96
N PHE A 66 -10.53 1.29 -18.18
CA PHE A 66 -10.69 -0.15 -18.39
C PHE A 66 -9.70 -0.98 -17.56
N HIS A 67 -8.42 -0.59 -17.56
CA HIS A 67 -7.38 -1.31 -16.81
C HIS A 67 -7.52 -1.17 -15.29
N LEU A 68 -8.00 -0.03 -14.81
CA LEU A 68 -8.38 0.12 -13.41
C LEU A 68 -9.50 -0.86 -13.04
N GLY A 69 -10.48 -1.05 -13.94
CA GLY A 69 -11.57 -2.00 -13.77
C GLY A 69 -11.11 -3.46 -13.64
N LEU A 70 -10.02 -3.84 -14.34
CA LEU A 70 -9.40 -5.17 -14.19
C LEU A 70 -8.80 -5.42 -12.79
N VAL A 71 -8.39 -4.37 -12.10
CA VAL A 71 -7.93 -4.48 -10.70
C VAL A 71 -9.11 -4.42 -9.74
N GLU A 72 -10.06 -3.52 -10.00
CA GLU A 72 -11.25 -3.33 -9.17
C GLU A 72 -12.11 -4.61 -9.10
N MET A 73 -12.21 -5.37 -10.21
CA MET A 73 -12.98 -6.62 -10.27
C MET A 73 -12.59 -7.63 -9.17
N LEU A 74 -11.35 -7.60 -8.67
CA LEU A 74 -10.87 -8.54 -7.65
C LEU A 74 -11.63 -8.39 -6.33
N ASN A 75 -12.19 -7.21 -6.05
CA ASN A 75 -13.05 -6.98 -4.89
C ASN A 75 -14.32 -7.83 -4.94
N TYR A 76 -14.86 -8.07 -6.11
CA TYR A 76 -16.10 -8.78 -6.36
C TYR A 76 -15.86 -10.26 -6.66
N TRP A 77 -14.89 -10.56 -7.53
CA TRP A 77 -14.53 -11.95 -7.89
C TRP A 77 -14.16 -12.81 -6.66
N LYS A 78 -13.50 -12.23 -5.66
CA LYS A 78 -13.10 -12.97 -4.44
C LYS A 78 -14.28 -13.60 -3.70
N ALA A 79 -15.51 -13.08 -3.85
CA ALA A 79 -16.68 -13.58 -3.11
C ALA A 79 -17.00 -15.04 -3.44
N THR A 80 -16.74 -15.48 -4.68
CA THR A 80 -17.06 -16.83 -5.17
C THR A 80 -15.83 -17.64 -5.56
N PHE A 81 -14.68 -16.99 -5.77
CA PHE A 81 -13.49 -17.65 -6.31
C PHE A 81 -13.80 -18.42 -7.60
N SER A 82 -14.59 -17.83 -8.49
CA SER A 82 -14.96 -18.42 -9.78
C SER A 82 -13.74 -18.87 -10.55
N LYS A 83 -13.80 -20.09 -11.13
CA LYS A 83 -12.65 -20.69 -11.85
C LYS A 83 -12.36 -20.02 -13.18
N GLU A 84 -13.35 -19.30 -13.73
CA GLU A 84 -13.26 -18.57 -14.98
C GLU A 84 -13.62 -17.09 -14.76
N ILE A 85 -12.75 -16.21 -15.23
CA ILE A 85 -12.97 -14.77 -15.31
C ILE A 85 -13.10 -14.44 -16.79
N GLU A 86 -14.24 -13.91 -17.22
CA GLU A 86 -14.47 -13.49 -18.59
C GLU A 86 -14.40 -11.96 -18.69
N ILE A 87 -13.64 -11.46 -19.65
CA ILE A 87 -13.49 -10.04 -19.92
C ILE A 87 -14.19 -9.73 -21.24
N GLU A 88 -15.40 -9.16 -21.15
CA GLU A 88 -16.21 -8.72 -22.28
C GLU A 88 -15.98 -7.24 -22.61
N ALA A 89 -15.58 -6.46 -21.61
CA ALA A 89 -15.51 -5.01 -21.65
C ALA A 89 -14.58 -4.45 -22.76
N ARG A 90 -13.49 -5.14 -23.09
CA ARG A 90 -12.53 -4.73 -24.14
C ARG A 90 -11.56 -5.86 -24.49
N LYS A 91 -10.94 -5.76 -25.69
CA LYS A 91 -9.88 -6.66 -26.14
C LYS A 91 -8.59 -6.45 -25.34
N LEU A 92 -7.81 -7.53 -25.12
CA LEU A 92 -6.55 -7.54 -24.38
C LEU A 92 -5.42 -8.23 -25.16
N ASP A 93 -4.20 -7.80 -24.94
CA ASP A 93 -2.99 -8.48 -25.41
C ASP A 93 -2.66 -9.63 -24.45
N GLN A 94 -2.13 -10.73 -24.98
CA GLN A 94 -1.73 -11.89 -24.17
C GLN A 94 -0.74 -11.53 -23.03
N ARG A 95 0.11 -10.54 -23.26
CA ARG A 95 1.10 -10.07 -22.27
C ARG A 95 0.45 -9.27 -21.14
N GLU A 96 -0.65 -8.55 -21.44
CA GLU A 96 -1.48 -7.90 -20.41
C GLU A 96 -2.12 -8.97 -19.51
N ILE A 97 -2.65 -10.04 -20.09
CA ILE A 97 -3.19 -11.19 -19.34
C ILE A 97 -2.13 -11.83 -18.42
N LYS A 98 -0.90 -11.94 -18.88
CA LYS A 98 0.21 -12.47 -18.05
C LYS A 98 0.44 -11.59 -16.81
N PHE A 99 0.38 -10.27 -16.95
CA PHE A 99 0.48 -9.34 -15.82
C PHE A 99 -0.68 -9.55 -14.83
N PHE A 100 -1.93 -9.58 -15.32
CA PHE A 100 -3.10 -9.75 -14.43
C PHE A 100 -3.16 -11.13 -13.77
N LYS A 101 -2.75 -12.20 -14.43
CA LYS A 101 -2.58 -13.52 -13.79
C LYS A 101 -1.55 -13.47 -12.67
N THR A 102 -0.45 -12.76 -12.86
CA THR A 102 0.58 -12.57 -11.81
C THR A 102 0.02 -11.75 -10.64
N LEU A 103 -0.71 -10.67 -10.93
CA LEU A 103 -1.37 -9.82 -9.93
C LEU A 103 -2.38 -10.64 -9.09
N ILE A 104 -3.21 -11.46 -9.72
CA ILE A 104 -4.15 -12.34 -9.03
C ILE A 104 -3.39 -13.33 -8.15
N PHE A 105 -2.43 -14.07 -8.71
CA PHE A 105 -1.74 -15.15 -7.98
C PHE A 105 -0.94 -14.62 -6.79
N LYS A 106 -0.16 -13.56 -6.98
CA LYS A 106 0.73 -13.01 -5.94
C LYS A 106 0.04 -11.98 -5.05
N GLY A 107 -0.77 -11.10 -5.64
CA GLY A 107 -1.47 -10.04 -4.92
C GLY A 107 -2.62 -10.55 -4.04
N MET A 108 -3.20 -11.71 -4.36
CA MET A 108 -4.26 -12.36 -3.57
C MET A 108 -3.73 -13.48 -2.66
N GLY A 109 -2.42 -13.59 -2.45
CA GLY A 109 -1.81 -14.68 -1.68
C GLY A 109 -2.37 -14.84 -0.27
N GLU A 110 -2.55 -13.73 0.47
CA GLU A 110 -3.19 -13.75 1.79
C GLU A 110 -4.64 -14.24 1.72
N TYR A 111 -5.43 -13.79 0.75
CA TYR A 111 -6.79 -14.26 0.55
C TYR A 111 -6.84 -15.79 0.35
N PHE A 112 -5.92 -16.37 -0.43
CA PHE A 112 -5.84 -17.82 -0.61
C PHE A 112 -5.51 -18.54 0.70
N PHE A 113 -4.55 -18.02 1.45
CA PHE A 113 -4.18 -18.57 2.75
C PHE A 113 -5.34 -18.52 3.75
N GLN A 114 -5.96 -17.36 3.95
CA GLN A 114 -7.06 -17.18 4.92
C GLN A 114 -8.28 -18.05 4.61
N ASN A 115 -8.61 -18.23 3.32
CA ASN A 115 -9.72 -19.07 2.89
C ASN A 115 -9.31 -20.55 2.67
N ARG A 116 -8.07 -20.95 3.04
CA ARG A 116 -7.55 -22.30 2.88
C ARG A 116 -7.67 -22.82 1.44
N ILE A 117 -7.50 -21.95 0.44
CA ILE A 117 -7.53 -22.27 -0.98
C ILE A 117 -6.17 -22.81 -1.39
N PRO A 118 -6.06 -24.05 -1.90
CA PRO A 118 -4.78 -24.55 -2.38
C PRO A 118 -4.27 -23.72 -3.57
N LEU A 119 -2.96 -23.42 -3.58
CA LEU A 119 -2.36 -22.60 -4.64
C LEU A 119 -2.45 -23.27 -6.02
N SER A 120 -2.58 -24.60 -6.07
CA SER A 120 -2.85 -25.34 -7.31
C SER A 120 -4.18 -24.95 -7.96
N PHE A 121 -5.22 -24.60 -7.17
CA PHE A 121 -6.49 -24.06 -7.68
C PHE A 121 -6.33 -22.62 -8.17
N ALA A 122 -5.61 -21.78 -7.43
CA ALA A 122 -5.34 -20.39 -7.84
C ALA A 122 -4.58 -20.34 -9.19
N LYS A 123 -3.64 -21.26 -9.45
CA LYS A 123 -2.92 -21.38 -10.72
C LYS A 123 -3.82 -21.79 -11.90
N LYS A 124 -4.94 -22.48 -11.63
CA LYS A 124 -5.87 -22.99 -12.64
C LYS A 124 -6.96 -22.00 -13.04
N ILE A 125 -6.97 -20.79 -12.49
CA ILE A 125 -7.94 -19.74 -12.89
C ILE A 125 -7.73 -19.42 -14.36
N LYS A 126 -8.83 -19.50 -15.11
CA LYS A 126 -8.86 -19.17 -16.54
C LYS A 126 -9.33 -17.74 -16.72
N ILE A 127 -8.65 -16.98 -17.58
CA ILE A 127 -9.13 -15.67 -18.01
C ILE A 127 -9.49 -15.79 -19.49
N LYS A 128 -10.78 -15.67 -19.80
CA LYS A 128 -11.30 -15.58 -21.16
C LYS A 128 -11.35 -14.12 -21.58
N TYR A 129 -10.95 -13.82 -22.79
CA TYR A 129 -10.88 -12.47 -23.34
C TYR A 129 -10.86 -12.53 -24.87
N GLN A 130 -11.27 -11.44 -25.51
CA GLN A 130 -11.04 -11.25 -26.94
C GLN A 130 -9.59 -10.77 -27.15
N SER A 131 -8.86 -11.44 -28.04
CA SER A 131 -7.49 -11.07 -28.36
C SER A 131 -7.40 -9.76 -29.12
N GLY A 132 -6.43 -8.94 -28.75
CA GLY A 132 -6.11 -7.69 -29.43
C GLY A 132 -4.64 -7.34 -29.28
N SER A 133 -4.13 -6.50 -30.16
CA SER A 133 -2.77 -5.92 -30.05
C SER A 133 -2.87 -4.49 -29.53
N LYS A 134 -1.95 -4.12 -28.65
CA LYS A 134 -1.94 -2.80 -28.05
C LYS A 134 -0.53 -2.23 -27.90
N LYS A 135 -0.43 -0.93 -28.12
CA LYS A 135 0.80 -0.16 -27.88
C LYS A 135 0.48 1.05 -27.01
N ALA A 136 1.41 1.38 -26.12
CA ALA A 136 1.29 2.57 -25.28
C ALA A 136 1.18 3.85 -26.10
N LYS A 137 0.32 4.75 -25.67
CA LYS A 137 0.16 6.08 -26.26
C LYS A 137 1.26 7.02 -25.80
N LYS A 138 1.77 7.85 -26.71
CA LYS A 138 2.67 8.95 -26.37
C LYS A 138 1.82 10.16 -25.99
N VAL A 139 2.08 10.72 -24.81
CA VAL A 139 1.33 11.87 -24.28
C VAL A 139 2.30 12.93 -23.75
N LYS A 140 1.83 14.18 -23.66
CA LYS A 140 2.60 15.25 -23.05
C LYS A 140 2.72 15.03 -21.55
N LEU A 141 3.95 14.96 -21.03
CA LEU A 141 4.24 14.78 -19.61
C LEU A 141 5.34 15.74 -19.16
N PHE A 142 5.13 16.41 -18.04
CA PHE A 142 6.10 17.35 -17.47
C PHE A 142 7.02 16.66 -16.46
N PRO A 143 8.36 16.78 -16.60
CA PRO A 143 9.34 16.10 -15.76
C PRO A 143 9.45 16.68 -14.32
N LYS A 144 8.76 17.78 -14.03
CA LYS A 144 8.65 18.34 -12.67
C LYS A 144 7.38 17.94 -11.96
N ASN A 145 6.40 17.33 -12.65
CA ASN A 145 5.12 16.93 -12.07
C ASN A 145 5.18 15.49 -11.57
N ALA A 146 4.67 15.27 -10.35
CA ALA A 146 4.57 13.95 -9.74
C ALA A 146 3.19 13.72 -9.11
N ILE A 147 2.59 12.56 -9.36
CA ILE A 147 1.37 12.08 -8.69
C ILE A 147 1.77 11.29 -7.46
N LEU A 148 1.12 11.56 -6.32
CA LEU A 148 1.36 10.90 -5.04
C LEU A 148 0.06 10.39 -4.42
N PRO A 149 -0.09 9.09 -4.17
CA PRO A 149 -1.15 8.58 -3.29
C PRO A 149 -0.83 8.93 -1.83
N ILE A 150 -1.78 9.58 -1.16
CA ILE A 150 -1.64 10.04 0.22
C ILE A 150 -2.54 9.20 1.13
N GLY A 151 -1.91 8.36 1.95
CA GLY A 151 -2.61 7.52 2.93
C GLY A 151 -2.74 8.15 4.33
N GLY A 152 -2.13 9.30 4.59
CA GLY A 152 -2.16 9.98 5.89
C GLY A 152 -1.16 9.44 6.93
N GLY A 153 -0.38 8.39 6.60
CA GLY A 153 0.69 7.87 7.44
C GLY A 153 2.05 8.54 7.19
N LYS A 154 3.03 8.25 8.06
CA LYS A 154 4.38 8.82 8.02
C LYS A 154 5.06 8.72 6.65
N ASP A 155 4.86 7.61 5.93
CA ASP A 155 5.54 7.35 4.65
C ASP A 155 5.12 8.35 3.57
N SER A 156 3.81 8.62 3.47
CA SER A 156 3.29 9.62 2.51
C SER A 156 3.71 11.05 2.86
N ILE A 157 3.91 11.34 4.14
CA ILE A 157 4.42 12.62 4.63
C ILE A 157 5.88 12.80 4.25
N VAL A 158 6.73 11.83 4.60
CA VAL A 158 8.16 11.85 4.26
C VAL A 158 8.35 11.93 2.75
N LEU A 159 7.59 11.15 1.97
CA LEU A 159 7.60 11.21 0.52
C LEU A 159 7.32 12.62 -0.01
N ALA A 160 6.25 13.25 0.45
CA ALA A 160 5.82 14.56 -0.04
C ALA A 160 6.83 15.66 0.33
N GLU A 161 7.32 15.68 1.58
CA GLU A 161 8.30 16.66 2.04
C GLU A 161 9.63 16.54 1.28
N LEU A 162 10.14 15.32 1.09
CA LEU A 162 11.39 15.09 0.37
C LEU A 162 11.28 15.45 -1.12
N LEU A 163 10.16 15.14 -1.79
CA LEU A 163 9.95 15.52 -3.18
C LEU A 163 9.73 17.02 -3.34
N LYS A 164 9.10 17.69 -2.37
CA LYS A 164 8.99 19.15 -2.35
C LYS A 164 10.36 19.81 -2.23
N ASP A 165 11.20 19.31 -1.32
CA ASP A 165 12.57 19.77 -1.16
C ASP A 165 13.40 19.53 -2.44
N ALA A 166 13.14 18.44 -3.16
CA ALA A 166 13.68 18.17 -4.50
C ALA A 166 13.05 19.03 -5.63
N LYS A 167 12.30 20.10 -5.30
CA LYS A 167 11.69 21.07 -6.23
C LYS A 167 10.68 20.49 -7.21
N MET A 168 9.96 19.44 -6.81
CA MET A 168 8.88 18.84 -7.61
C MET A 168 7.55 19.56 -7.39
N LYS A 169 6.70 19.58 -8.44
CA LYS A 169 5.28 19.96 -8.35
C LYS A 169 4.46 18.70 -8.00
N LEU A 170 3.78 18.73 -6.87
CA LEU A 170 3.16 17.56 -6.27
C LEU A 170 1.63 17.59 -6.40
N PHE A 171 1.08 16.57 -7.03
CA PHE A 171 -0.36 16.34 -7.17
C PHE A 171 -0.73 15.17 -6.26
N GLY A 172 -1.14 15.49 -5.04
CA GLY A 172 -1.48 14.47 -4.04
C GLY A 172 -2.95 14.09 -4.12
N PHE A 173 -3.24 12.79 -4.06
CA PHE A 173 -4.60 12.30 -4.04
C PHE A 173 -4.88 11.31 -2.90
N THR A 174 -6.13 11.26 -2.50
CA THR A 174 -6.65 10.28 -1.54
C THR A 174 -8.00 9.73 -1.99
N LEU A 175 -8.28 8.48 -1.62
CA LEU A 175 -9.49 7.76 -1.96
C LEU A 175 -10.37 7.60 -0.73
N ASN A 176 -11.61 8.14 -0.74
CA ASN A 176 -12.56 8.12 0.38
C ASN A 176 -11.90 8.48 1.73
N PRO A 177 -11.28 9.67 1.85
CA PRO A 177 -10.46 10.00 3.00
C PRO A 177 -11.27 10.13 4.29
N GLN A 178 -10.71 9.62 5.38
CA GLN A 178 -11.14 9.90 6.75
C GLN A 178 -10.56 11.25 7.23
N LYS A 179 -11.07 11.77 8.36
CA LYS A 179 -10.70 13.09 8.92
C LYS A 179 -9.18 13.30 8.99
N ASN A 180 -8.41 12.34 9.51
CA ASN A 180 -6.95 12.45 9.64
C ASN A 180 -6.23 12.46 8.29
N GLN A 181 -6.74 11.72 7.30
CA GLN A 181 -6.17 11.76 5.95
C GLN A 181 -6.43 13.10 5.27
N LEU A 182 -7.62 13.70 5.46
CA LEU A 182 -7.93 15.04 4.98
C LEU A 182 -7.03 16.08 5.65
N LEU A 183 -6.83 15.99 6.96
CA LEU A 183 -5.96 16.89 7.70
C LEU A 183 -4.52 16.78 7.17
N THR A 184 -4.00 15.58 7.01
CA THR A 184 -2.67 15.35 6.43
C THR A 184 -2.60 15.90 4.99
N LEU A 185 -3.57 15.59 4.14
CA LEU A 185 -3.62 16.08 2.75
C LEU A 185 -3.59 17.61 2.71
N ASN A 186 -4.32 18.27 3.64
CA ASN A 186 -4.41 19.73 3.70
C ASN A 186 -3.13 20.40 4.23
N THR A 187 -2.36 19.71 5.07
CA THR A 187 -1.12 20.24 5.65
C THR A 187 0.08 20.01 4.72
N LEU A 188 0.03 18.99 3.86
CA LEU A 188 1.13 18.66 2.94
C LEU A 188 1.38 19.77 1.91
N PRO A 189 2.65 20.00 1.50
CA PRO A 189 3.04 21.04 0.55
C PRO A 189 2.73 20.65 -0.90
N LEU A 190 1.46 20.40 -1.19
CA LEU A 190 0.98 19.94 -2.48
C LEU A 190 0.60 21.10 -3.39
N THR A 191 0.95 21.01 -4.66
CA THR A 191 0.49 21.94 -5.72
C THR A 191 -1.00 21.77 -5.97
N LYS A 192 -1.50 20.53 -5.93
CA LYS A 192 -2.93 20.22 -6.06
C LYS A 192 -3.30 19.08 -5.12
N LYS A 193 -4.42 19.22 -4.44
CA LYS A 193 -5.05 18.23 -3.57
C LYS A 193 -6.24 17.63 -4.29
N ILE A 194 -6.29 16.31 -4.41
CA ILE A 194 -7.30 15.60 -5.18
C ILE A 194 -7.99 14.60 -4.28
N ILE A 195 -9.30 14.71 -4.18
CA ILE A 195 -10.14 13.76 -3.47
C ILE A 195 -10.90 12.93 -4.49
N ILE A 196 -10.81 11.62 -4.36
CA ILE A 196 -11.50 10.67 -5.22
C ILE A 196 -12.55 9.95 -4.38
N LYS A 197 -13.79 9.94 -4.86
CA LYS A 197 -14.86 9.14 -4.30
C LYS A 197 -14.88 7.79 -5.00
N ARG A 198 -15.01 6.72 -4.22
CA ARG A 198 -15.25 5.35 -4.70
C ARG A 198 -16.43 4.77 -3.94
N GLU A 199 -17.37 4.24 -4.68
CA GLU A 199 -18.52 3.52 -4.13
C GLU A 199 -18.43 2.05 -4.50
N ILE A 200 -18.42 1.19 -3.50
CA ILE A 200 -18.48 -0.26 -3.65
C ILE A 200 -19.95 -0.65 -3.64
N ASP A 201 -20.35 -1.53 -4.56
CA ASP A 201 -21.72 -2.03 -4.64
C ASP A 201 -22.16 -2.62 -3.28
N PRO A 202 -23.32 -2.20 -2.73
CA PRO A 202 -23.85 -2.74 -1.49
C PRO A 202 -24.09 -4.26 -1.51
N GLY A 203 -24.33 -4.84 -2.69
CA GLY A 203 -24.46 -6.28 -2.89
C GLY A 203 -23.23 -7.05 -2.40
N LEU A 204 -22.01 -6.51 -2.59
CA LEU A 204 -20.80 -7.13 -2.06
C LEU A 204 -20.81 -7.21 -0.53
N LEU A 205 -21.29 -6.16 0.15
CA LEU A 205 -21.39 -6.15 1.61
C LEU A 205 -22.41 -7.18 2.11
N LYS A 206 -23.56 -7.31 1.41
CA LYS A 206 -24.56 -8.34 1.69
C LYS A 206 -23.99 -9.75 1.53
N LEU A 207 -23.19 -10.01 0.46
CA LEU A 207 -22.50 -11.28 0.29
C LEU A 207 -21.50 -11.59 1.42
N ASN A 208 -20.74 -10.58 1.87
CA ASN A 208 -19.84 -10.74 3.01
C ASN A 208 -20.60 -11.13 4.29
N GLN A 209 -21.76 -10.50 4.55
CA GLN A 209 -22.63 -10.83 5.69
C GLN A 209 -23.25 -12.23 5.57
N ALA A 210 -23.63 -12.63 4.35
CA ALA A 210 -24.12 -13.97 4.05
C ALA A 210 -23.02 -15.05 4.08
N GLY A 211 -21.82 -14.67 4.44
CA GLY A 211 -20.71 -15.60 4.62
C GLY A 211 -20.02 -16.05 3.34
N PHE A 212 -20.10 -15.33 2.24
CA PHE A 212 -19.29 -15.59 1.04
C PHE A 212 -17.79 -15.41 1.36
N LEU A 213 -16.92 -15.83 0.43
CA LEU A 213 -15.49 -15.68 0.65
C LEU A 213 -15.10 -14.20 0.71
N ASN A 214 -14.22 -13.86 1.64
CA ASN A 214 -13.72 -12.51 1.79
C ASN A 214 -12.24 -12.54 2.17
N GLY A 215 -11.54 -11.41 2.08
CA GLY A 215 -10.14 -11.27 2.44
C GLY A 215 -9.44 -10.16 1.69
N HIS A 216 -8.13 -10.13 1.84
CA HIS A 216 -7.25 -9.12 1.25
C HIS A 216 -7.34 -9.08 -0.29
N VAL A 217 -7.27 -7.87 -0.83
CA VAL A 217 -7.08 -7.57 -2.26
C VAL A 217 -5.89 -6.63 -2.43
N PRO A 218 -5.20 -6.63 -3.58
CA PRO A 218 -4.01 -5.80 -3.79
C PRO A 218 -4.36 -4.31 -3.97
N PHE A 219 -4.78 -3.65 -2.91
CA PHE A 219 -5.25 -2.26 -2.92
C PHE A 219 -4.20 -1.27 -3.45
N SER A 220 -2.90 -1.50 -3.19
CA SER A 220 -1.85 -0.64 -3.73
C SER A 220 -1.74 -0.73 -5.26
N ALA A 221 -2.12 -1.87 -5.86
CA ALA A 221 -2.24 -1.97 -7.32
C ALA A 221 -3.40 -1.13 -7.84
N LEU A 222 -4.55 -1.08 -7.14
CA LEU A 222 -5.65 -0.19 -7.48
C LEU A 222 -5.20 1.27 -7.50
N LEU A 223 -4.49 1.72 -6.45
CA LEU A 223 -3.93 3.08 -6.39
C LEU A 223 -2.92 3.34 -7.51
N ALA A 224 -2.14 2.33 -7.91
CA ALA A 224 -1.18 2.46 -9.00
C ALA A 224 -1.87 2.72 -10.35
N PHE A 225 -2.93 1.96 -10.67
CA PHE A 225 -3.71 2.20 -11.90
C PHE A 225 -4.49 3.52 -11.85
N LEU A 226 -5.05 3.89 -10.70
CA LEU A 226 -5.71 5.18 -10.51
C LEU A 226 -4.71 6.34 -10.69
N SER A 227 -3.46 6.17 -10.25
CA SER A 227 -2.39 7.14 -10.46
C SER A 227 -2.08 7.39 -11.94
N LEU A 228 -2.25 6.39 -12.82
CA LEU A 228 -2.06 6.57 -14.26
C LEU A 228 -3.11 7.52 -14.86
N ILE A 229 -4.36 7.41 -14.44
CA ILE A 229 -5.44 8.32 -14.85
C ILE A 229 -5.08 9.75 -14.45
N LEU A 230 -4.67 9.95 -13.19
CA LEU A 230 -4.26 11.25 -12.69
C LEU A 230 -2.98 11.76 -13.37
N ALA A 231 -2.02 10.88 -13.67
CA ALA A 231 -0.80 11.26 -14.37
C ALA A 231 -1.11 11.78 -15.78
N TYR A 232 -2.06 11.17 -16.48
CA TYR A 232 -2.54 11.67 -17.77
C TYR A 232 -3.25 13.02 -17.63
N ILE A 233 -4.18 13.15 -16.67
CA ILE A 233 -4.98 14.36 -16.44
C ILE A 233 -4.09 15.57 -16.08
N PHE A 234 -3.11 15.38 -15.19
CA PHE A 234 -2.23 16.43 -14.69
C PHE A 234 -0.86 16.48 -15.39
N GLU A 235 -0.71 15.77 -16.50
CA GLU A 235 0.50 15.72 -17.33
C GLU A 235 1.76 15.43 -16.49
N ALA A 236 1.65 14.52 -15.53
CA ALA A 236 2.73 14.19 -14.63
C ALA A 236 3.58 13.05 -15.20
N LYS A 237 4.89 13.29 -15.36
CA LYS A 237 5.83 12.23 -15.78
C LYS A 237 6.03 11.17 -14.70
N TYR A 238 6.00 11.57 -13.43
CA TYR A 238 6.30 10.68 -12.32
C TYR A 238 5.04 10.28 -11.57
N ILE A 239 4.97 8.99 -11.23
CA ILE A 239 4.10 8.47 -10.18
C ILE A 239 5.01 8.01 -9.07
N ALA A 240 4.99 8.71 -7.92
CA ALA A 240 5.87 8.45 -6.81
C ALA A 240 5.10 7.79 -5.65
N PHE A 241 5.48 6.55 -5.30
CA PHE A 241 4.94 5.82 -4.17
C PHE A 241 5.86 5.95 -2.95
N GLY A 242 5.28 5.81 -1.76
CA GLY A 242 6.00 5.73 -0.50
C GLY A 242 6.23 4.29 -0.02
N PHE A 243 6.44 3.33 -0.93
CA PHE A 243 6.71 1.95 -0.54
C PHE A 243 8.18 1.81 -0.15
N GLU A 244 8.41 1.19 0.96
CA GLU A 244 9.71 1.00 1.59
C GLU A 244 10.35 -0.34 1.21
N ARG A 245 11.62 -0.51 1.57
CA ARG A 245 12.38 -1.73 1.31
C ARG A 245 11.81 -2.95 2.00
N SER A 246 11.28 -2.77 3.20
CA SER A 246 10.72 -3.85 4.02
C SER A 246 9.43 -4.45 3.44
N ALA A 247 8.78 -3.77 2.48
CA ALA A 247 7.61 -4.29 1.79
C ALA A 247 7.90 -5.55 0.95
N ASP A 248 9.17 -5.86 0.71
CA ASP A 248 9.58 -7.11 0.05
C ASP A 248 9.58 -8.33 0.99
N ASP A 249 9.55 -8.11 2.32
CA ASP A 249 9.66 -9.16 3.32
C ASP A 249 8.34 -9.95 3.46
N PRO A 250 8.30 -11.27 3.16
CA PRO A 250 7.08 -12.05 3.23
C PRO A 250 6.62 -12.28 4.67
N ASN A 251 5.32 -12.55 4.84
CA ASN A 251 4.75 -12.84 6.16
C ASN A 251 4.95 -14.31 6.56
N LEU A 252 4.73 -15.23 5.60
CA LEU A 252 4.83 -16.68 5.86
C LEU A 252 5.04 -17.48 4.56
N LYS A 253 5.29 -18.79 4.71
CA LYS A 253 5.35 -19.76 3.61
C LYS A 253 4.08 -20.61 3.61
N TYR A 254 3.36 -20.66 2.48
CA TYR A 254 2.16 -21.48 2.30
C TYR A 254 2.32 -22.38 1.08
N GLN A 255 2.21 -23.69 1.28
CA GLN A 255 2.38 -24.70 0.22
C GLN A 255 3.65 -24.47 -0.65
N GLY A 256 4.77 -24.20 0.01
CA GLY A 256 6.05 -23.96 -0.67
C GLY A 256 6.28 -22.56 -1.23
N VAL A 257 5.25 -21.68 -1.25
CA VAL A 257 5.32 -20.33 -1.80
C VAL A 257 5.33 -19.31 -0.66
N PHE A 258 6.16 -18.28 -0.77
CA PHE A 258 6.14 -17.14 0.15
C PHE A 258 4.91 -16.25 -0.11
N ILE A 259 4.13 -16.01 0.94
CA ILE A 259 2.98 -15.09 0.93
C ILE A 259 3.40 -13.76 1.51
N ASN A 260 3.22 -12.72 0.73
CA ASN A 260 3.47 -11.34 1.14
C ASN A 260 2.16 -10.54 1.08
N HIS A 261 1.64 -10.12 2.25
CA HIS A 261 0.50 -9.21 2.37
C HIS A 261 0.67 -7.93 1.55
N GLN A 262 1.91 -7.46 1.45
CA GLN A 262 2.27 -6.22 0.77
C GLN A 262 2.78 -6.45 -0.66
N TRP A 263 2.51 -7.59 -1.31
CA TRP A 263 3.12 -7.86 -2.61
C TRP A 263 2.91 -6.74 -3.63
N SER A 264 1.72 -6.09 -3.64
CA SER A 264 1.46 -4.93 -4.52
C SER A 264 2.22 -3.65 -4.12
N LYS A 265 3.03 -3.70 -3.05
CA LYS A 265 4.02 -2.68 -2.67
C LYS A 265 5.46 -3.16 -2.88
N SER A 266 5.69 -4.42 -3.26
CA SER A 266 7.02 -4.99 -3.42
C SER A 266 7.77 -4.40 -4.62
N PHE A 267 9.10 -4.57 -4.61
CA PHE A 267 9.94 -4.18 -5.75
C PHE A 267 9.63 -5.00 -7.01
N GLU A 268 9.20 -6.26 -6.83
CA GLU A 268 8.74 -7.09 -7.95
C GLU A 268 7.52 -6.47 -8.64
N PHE A 269 6.49 -6.09 -7.88
CA PHE A 269 5.32 -5.42 -8.43
C PHE A 269 5.69 -4.07 -9.08
N GLU A 270 6.51 -3.26 -8.42
CA GLU A 270 6.98 -1.96 -8.95
C GLU A 270 7.61 -2.12 -10.34
N ARG A 271 8.49 -3.10 -10.51
CA ARG A 271 9.13 -3.38 -11.82
C ARG A 271 8.13 -3.89 -12.86
N LEU A 272 7.25 -4.80 -12.48
CA LEU A 272 6.19 -5.31 -13.37
C LEU A 272 5.27 -4.18 -13.82
N PHE A 273 4.85 -3.32 -12.90
CA PHE A 273 3.98 -2.18 -13.19
C PHE A 273 4.70 -1.12 -14.04
N PHE A 274 5.97 -0.86 -13.77
CA PHE A 274 6.80 0.04 -14.60
C PHE A 274 6.85 -0.42 -16.05
N VAL A 275 7.13 -1.70 -16.30
CA VAL A 275 7.18 -2.25 -17.65
C VAL A 275 5.80 -2.26 -18.30
N PHE A 276 4.76 -2.69 -17.55
CA PHE A 276 3.40 -2.78 -18.04
C PHE A 276 2.85 -1.42 -18.46
N SER A 277 2.91 -0.43 -17.59
CA SER A 277 2.36 0.91 -17.84
C SER A 277 3.00 1.60 -19.06
N ARG A 278 4.32 1.44 -19.22
CA ARG A 278 5.07 2.04 -20.34
C ARG A 278 4.87 1.31 -21.66
N LYS A 279 4.59 0.01 -21.60
CA LYS A 279 4.44 -0.81 -22.83
C LYS A 279 3.02 -0.76 -23.39
N PHE A 280 2.01 -0.67 -22.53
CA PHE A 280 0.62 -0.83 -22.93
C PHE A 280 -0.23 0.43 -22.75
N LEU A 281 0.16 1.36 -21.86
CA LEU A 281 -0.68 2.50 -21.48
C LEU A 281 -0.07 3.84 -21.89
N LEU A 282 0.91 4.34 -21.13
CA LEU A 282 1.52 5.66 -21.34
C LEU A 282 3.05 5.50 -21.54
N LYS A 283 3.55 5.71 -22.76
CA LYS A 283 4.93 5.39 -23.16
C LYS A 283 6.01 5.99 -22.25
N ASP A 284 5.85 7.25 -21.86
CA ASP A 284 6.90 8.02 -21.18
C ASP A 284 6.66 8.19 -19.68
N ILE A 285 5.63 7.52 -19.14
CA ILE A 285 5.33 7.52 -17.69
C ILE A 285 6.45 6.84 -16.89
N TYR A 286 6.71 7.33 -15.68
CA TYR A 286 7.73 6.79 -14.81
C TYR A 286 7.19 6.52 -13.40
N PRO A 287 6.52 5.39 -13.18
CA PRO A 287 6.12 4.96 -11.84
C PRO A 287 7.32 4.35 -11.09
N PHE A 288 7.50 4.76 -9.85
CA PHE A 288 8.56 4.25 -8.96
C PHE A 288 8.20 4.48 -7.50
N SER A 289 8.85 3.77 -6.59
CA SER A 289 8.77 4.08 -5.17
C SER A 289 9.98 4.88 -4.71
N PHE A 290 9.73 6.11 -4.26
CA PHE A 290 10.78 7.02 -3.78
C PHE A 290 11.43 6.53 -2.50
N LEU A 291 10.68 5.85 -1.61
CA LEU A 291 11.20 5.34 -0.34
C LEU A 291 11.76 3.91 -0.45
N ARG A 292 11.73 3.30 -1.65
CA ARG A 292 12.22 1.92 -1.88
C ARG A 292 13.64 1.64 -1.37
N PRO A 293 14.63 2.55 -1.47
CA PRO A 293 15.96 2.27 -0.93
C PRO A 293 16.01 2.20 0.59
N LEU A 294 14.97 2.71 1.29
CA LEU A 294 14.94 2.93 2.73
C LEU A 294 14.22 1.81 3.47
N PHE A 295 14.73 1.51 4.66
CA PHE A 295 14.02 0.74 5.66
C PHE A 295 13.03 1.62 6.44
N GLU A 296 12.04 1.01 7.08
CA GLU A 296 11.06 1.68 7.93
C GLU A 296 11.70 2.51 9.07
N ILE A 297 12.78 2.01 9.65
CA ILE A 297 13.52 2.74 10.70
C ILE A 297 14.18 4.03 10.18
N GLN A 298 14.66 4.02 8.93
CA GLN A 298 15.20 5.23 8.29
C GLN A 298 14.09 6.24 7.99
N ILE A 299 12.91 5.74 7.57
CA ILE A 299 11.74 6.58 7.35
C ILE A 299 11.24 7.17 8.67
N GLY A 300 11.28 6.42 9.78
CA GLY A 300 11.01 6.93 11.12
C GLY A 300 11.94 8.07 11.52
N LYS A 301 13.25 7.91 11.27
CA LYS A 301 14.26 8.96 11.49
C LYS A 301 13.97 10.21 10.67
N LEU A 302 13.62 10.06 9.39
CA LEU A 302 13.27 11.19 8.52
C LEU A 302 11.96 11.86 8.94
N PHE A 303 10.95 11.08 9.36
CA PHE A 303 9.68 11.60 9.82
C PHE A 303 9.82 12.49 11.06
N ALA A 304 10.70 12.13 11.98
CA ALA A 304 11.01 12.93 13.17
C ALA A 304 11.46 14.37 12.86
N LEU A 305 11.88 14.65 11.63
CA LEU A 305 12.29 15.99 11.19
C LEU A 305 11.10 16.89 10.81
N PHE A 306 9.89 16.38 10.86
CA PHE A 306 8.69 17.08 10.41
C PHE A 306 7.65 17.22 11.56
N PRO A 307 7.95 17.96 12.65
CA PRO A 307 7.13 17.99 13.87
C PRO A 307 5.69 18.44 13.63
N LYS A 308 5.42 19.28 12.63
CA LYS A 308 4.06 19.75 12.28
C LYS A 308 3.08 18.63 11.93
N TYR A 309 3.57 17.40 11.71
CA TYR A 309 2.74 16.22 11.37
C TYR A 309 2.59 15.23 12.51
N HIS A 310 3.37 15.36 13.60
CA HIS A 310 3.43 14.32 14.65
C HIS A 310 2.07 14.06 15.31
N HIS A 311 1.21 15.06 15.42
CA HIS A 311 -0.12 14.91 16.03
C HIS A 311 -1.27 14.70 15.03
N ILE A 312 -0.98 14.74 13.72
CA ILE A 312 -2.04 14.60 12.70
C ILE A 312 -1.94 13.32 11.87
N PHE A 313 -0.75 12.69 11.80
CA PHE A 313 -0.60 11.45 11.03
C PHE A 313 -1.28 10.27 11.72
N LEU A 314 -1.72 9.31 10.90
CA LEU A 314 -2.34 8.09 11.42
C LEU A 314 -1.99 6.90 10.52
N SER A 315 -1.41 5.85 11.14
CA SER A 315 -1.09 4.59 10.47
C SER A 315 -1.89 3.39 11.00
N CYS A 316 -2.77 3.60 11.98
CA CYS A 316 -3.65 2.55 12.50
C CYS A 316 -4.72 2.18 11.47
N ASN A 317 -4.94 0.88 11.24
CA ASN A 317 -5.93 0.42 10.26
C ASN A 317 -7.38 0.38 10.79
N LYS A 318 -7.59 0.41 12.13
CA LYS A 318 -8.95 0.34 12.70
C LYS A 318 -9.83 1.55 12.36
N PRO A 319 -9.33 2.79 12.34
CA PRO A 319 -10.11 3.96 11.92
C PRO A 319 -10.57 3.94 10.46
N PHE A 320 -9.89 3.18 9.59
CA PHE A 320 -10.19 3.14 8.15
C PHE A 320 -11.19 2.03 7.74
N LYS A 321 -11.78 1.34 8.71
CA LYS A 321 -12.87 0.39 8.44
C LYS A 321 -14.17 1.12 8.09
N ILE A 322 -15.10 0.43 7.43
CA ILE A 322 -16.39 1.00 6.96
C ILE A 322 -17.19 1.63 8.12
N ASN A 323 -17.20 1.01 9.29
CA ASN A 323 -17.84 1.56 10.52
C ASN A 323 -16.80 1.55 11.64
N PRO A 324 -15.93 2.57 11.72
CA PRO A 324 -14.87 2.58 12.70
C PRO A 324 -15.37 2.84 14.11
N LYS A 325 -15.04 1.95 15.05
CA LYS A 325 -15.28 2.15 16.48
C LYS A 325 -14.25 3.08 17.14
N VAL A 326 -13.13 3.36 16.43
CA VAL A 326 -12.00 4.14 16.92
C VAL A 326 -11.63 5.16 15.87
N GLN A 327 -11.46 6.42 16.26
CA GLN A 327 -11.17 7.55 15.36
C GLN A 327 -9.66 7.88 15.27
N THR A 328 -8.86 7.35 16.21
CA THR A 328 -7.43 7.64 16.35
C THR A 328 -6.63 6.34 16.50
N TRP A 329 -5.50 6.38 17.17
CA TRP A 329 -4.68 5.21 17.49
C TRP A 329 -5.45 4.25 18.40
N CYS A 330 -5.66 3.01 17.97
CA CYS A 330 -6.35 2.00 18.80
C CYS A 330 -5.45 1.41 19.90
N LYS A 331 -4.13 1.62 19.84
CA LYS A 331 -3.11 1.24 20.83
C LYS A 331 -2.98 -0.28 21.11
N THR A 332 -3.70 -1.11 20.38
CA THR A 332 -3.75 -2.57 20.57
C THR A 332 -3.43 -3.37 19.31
N CYS A 333 -3.32 -2.75 18.15
CA CYS A 333 -3.05 -3.47 16.89
C CYS A 333 -1.54 -3.48 16.56
N PRO A 334 -1.12 -4.39 15.65
CA PRO A 334 0.28 -4.48 15.23
C PRO A 334 0.84 -3.16 14.69
N LYS A 335 0.04 -2.39 13.94
CA LYS A 335 0.48 -1.08 13.40
C LYS A 335 0.73 -0.05 14.49
N CYS A 336 -0.07 -0.02 15.56
CA CYS A 336 0.16 0.91 16.67
C CYS A 336 1.47 0.62 17.38
N LEU A 337 1.69 -0.64 17.81
CA LEU A 337 2.93 -1.01 18.49
C LEU A 337 4.14 -0.82 17.58
N PHE A 338 4.06 -1.24 16.31
CA PHE A 338 5.12 -1.07 15.34
C PHE A 338 5.53 0.41 15.17
N THR A 339 4.54 1.28 14.89
CA THR A 339 4.80 2.70 14.68
C THR A 339 5.38 3.36 15.92
N PHE A 340 4.88 3.00 17.10
CA PHE A 340 5.39 3.46 18.38
C PHE A 340 6.86 3.08 18.56
N VAL A 341 7.21 1.81 18.35
CA VAL A 341 8.58 1.29 18.51
C VAL A 341 9.56 1.93 17.50
N ILE A 342 9.13 2.10 16.25
CA ILE A 342 9.98 2.70 15.20
C ILE A 342 10.24 4.19 15.44
N LEU A 343 9.29 4.92 16.04
CA LEU A 343 9.43 6.36 16.25
C LEU A 343 10.13 6.72 17.57
N TYR A 344 9.96 5.90 18.59
CA TYR A 344 10.51 6.21 19.93
C TYR A 344 12.03 6.52 19.94
N PRO A 345 12.90 5.80 19.20
CA PRO A 345 14.32 6.13 19.14
C PRO A 345 14.65 7.57 18.73
N PHE A 346 13.76 8.20 17.95
CA PHE A 346 13.99 9.51 17.35
C PHE A 346 13.19 10.64 17.99
N LEU A 347 12.03 10.34 18.56
CA LEU A 347 11.14 11.30 19.21
C LEU A 347 11.15 11.22 20.75
N GLY A 348 11.68 10.12 21.31
CA GLY A 348 11.68 9.92 22.77
C GLY A 348 10.26 9.93 23.32
N LYS A 349 10.07 10.62 24.46
CA LYS A 349 8.78 10.69 25.17
C LYS A 349 7.67 11.41 24.42
N GLU A 350 7.96 12.22 23.40
CA GLU A 350 6.94 12.84 22.54
C GLU A 350 6.01 11.80 21.91
N VAL A 351 6.50 10.56 21.68
CA VAL A 351 5.67 9.46 21.19
C VAL A 351 4.52 9.15 22.15
N PHE A 352 4.68 9.38 23.47
CA PHE A 352 3.60 9.16 24.45
C PHE A 352 2.46 10.13 24.22
N ASP A 353 2.74 11.39 23.90
CA ASP A 353 1.72 12.41 23.60
C ASP A 353 0.99 12.08 22.29
N ILE A 354 1.71 11.61 21.28
CA ILE A 354 1.14 11.17 20.00
C ILE A 354 0.14 10.02 20.19
N PHE A 355 0.49 9.05 21.03
CA PHE A 355 -0.35 7.87 21.29
C PHE A 355 -1.28 8.05 22.49
N GLY A 356 -1.03 9.05 23.35
CA GLY A 356 -1.74 9.31 24.61
C GLY A 356 -1.42 8.31 25.73
N GLU A 357 -0.37 7.49 25.57
CA GLU A 357 0.12 6.55 26.60
C GLU A 357 1.45 5.90 26.20
N ASN A 358 2.15 5.32 27.18
CA ASN A 358 3.37 4.53 26.94
C ASN A 358 3.02 3.07 26.58
N LEU A 359 3.11 2.72 25.28
CA LEU A 359 2.82 1.35 24.84
C LEU A 359 3.86 0.31 25.31
N PHE A 360 5.06 0.72 25.73
CA PHE A 360 6.03 -0.23 26.28
C PHE A 360 5.61 -0.82 27.64
N GLU A 361 4.70 -0.17 28.38
CA GLU A 361 4.18 -0.68 29.65
C GLU A 361 3.03 -1.69 29.50
N LYS A 362 2.44 -1.80 28.30
CA LYS A 362 1.25 -2.63 28.06
C LYS A 362 1.57 -4.11 27.98
N LYS A 363 1.28 -4.84 29.04
CA LYS A 363 1.51 -6.30 29.13
C LYS A 363 0.71 -7.09 28.08
N GLU A 364 -0.47 -6.62 27.70
CA GLU A 364 -1.31 -7.23 26.66
C GLU A 364 -0.68 -7.19 25.26
N LEU A 365 0.31 -6.32 25.03
CA LEU A 365 1.06 -6.26 23.76
C LEU A 365 2.22 -7.24 23.68
N LEU A 366 2.48 -8.03 24.74
CA LEU A 366 3.59 -8.99 24.76
C LEU A 366 3.53 -10.00 23.60
N GLY A 367 2.34 -10.52 23.29
CA GLY A 367 2.13 -11.45 22.17
C GLY A 367 2.54 -10.83 20.81
N LEU A 368 2.23 -9.55 20.62
CA LEU A 368 2.66 -8.81 19.41
C LEU A 368 4.17 -8.56 19.41
N ALA A 369 4.75 -8.14 20.54
CA ALA A 369 6.20 -7.95 20.65
C ALA A 369 6.95 -9.26 20.34
N LYS A 370 6.49 -10.42 20.82
CA LYS A 370 7.02 -11.74 20.46
C LYS A 370 6.96 -11.97 18.94
N SER A 371 5.82 -11.71 18.30
CA SER A 371 5.67 -11.91 16.85
C SER A 371 6.59 -11.00 16.02
N PHE A 372 7.00 -9.87 16.58
CA PHE A 372 7.94 -8.92 15.96
C PHE A 372 9.40 -9.36 16.10
N LEU A 373 9.75 -9.95 17.24
CA LEU A 373 11.14 -10.24 17.64
C LEU A 373 11.54 -11.70 17.37
N ASP A 374 10.68 -12.66 17.69
CA ASP A 374 11.01 -14.09 17.57
C ASP A 374 10.94 -14.56 16.10
N PRO A 375 12.07 -15.01 15.50
CA PRO A 375 12.08 -15.49 14.11
C PRO A 375 11.17 -16.70 13.86
N ARG A 376 10.83 -17.48 14.89
CA ARG A 376 9.96 -18.67 14.81
C ARG A 376 8.47 -18.33 14.73
N VAL A 377 8.08 -17.12 15.14
CA VAL A 377 6.69 -16.67 15.15
C VAL A 377 6.38 -15.89 13.86
N PRO A 378 5.36 -16.25 13.06
CA PRO A 378 4.99 -15.49 11.86
C PRO A 378 4.66 -14.03 12.17
N LYS A 379 5.04 -13.11 11.28
CA LYS A 379 4.60 -11.72 11.39
C LYS A 379 3.10 -11.61 11.10
N PRO A 380 2.38 -10.69 11.79
CA PRO A 380 1.00 -10.37 11.43
C PRO A 380 0.86 -9.95 9.96
N PHE A 381 -0.31 -10.18 9.36
CA PHE A 381 -0.66 -9.66 8.04
C PHE A 381 -0.97 -8.16 8.12
N GLU A 382 0.09 -7.38 8.27
CA GLU A 382 0.07 -5.92 8.34
C GLU A 382 1.31 -5.35 7.65
N CYS A 383 1.23 -4.08 7.27
CA CYS A 383 2.38 -3.34 6.73
C CYS A 383 3.36 -3.02 7.88
N LEU A 384 4.33 -3.88 8.09
CA LEU A 384 5.35 -3.78 9.15
C LEU A 384 6.73 -3.91 8.53
N GLY A 385 7.74 -3.38 9.21
CA GLY A 385 9.14 -3.59 8.88
C GLY A 385 9.60 -5.05 8.98
N THR A 386 10.85 -5.30 8.64
CA THR A 386 11.48 -6.59 8.89
C THR A 386 11.71 -6.80 10.39
N LYS A 387 11.82 -8.07 10.82
CA LYS A 387 12.16 -8.37 12.22
C LYS A 387 13.48 -7.73 12.66
N LYS A 388 14.47 -7.64 11.76
CA LYS A 388 15.74 -6.99 12.04
C LYS A 388 15.60 -5.50 12.32
N GLU A 389 14.74 -4.80 11.57
CA GLU A 389 14.46 -3.38 11.82
C GLU A 389 13.77 -3.17 13.16
N ILE A 390 12.76 -4.00 13.45
CA ILE A 390 12.01 -3.91 14.71
C ILE A 390 12.93 -4.22 15.90
N HIS A 391 13.78 -5.24 15.76
CA HIS A 391 14.80 -5.58 16.77
C HIS A 391 15.72 -4.38 17.03
N SER A 392 16.30 -3.78 15.96
CA SER A 392 17.14 -2.58 16.10
C SER A 392 16.38 -1.39 16.69
N ALA A 393 15.09 -1.23 16.37
CA ALA A 393 14.28 -0.17 16.97
C ALA A 393 14.03 -0.38 18.47
N PHE A 394 13.83 -1.63 18.92
CA PHE A 394 13.79 -1.95 20.37
C PHE A 394 15.09 -1.64 21.06
N PHE A 395 16.23 -2.02 20.47
CA PHE A 395 17.54 -1.69 21.02
C PHE A 395 17.76 -0.17 21.14
N LEU A 396 17.51 0.57 20.05
CA LEU A 396 17.67 2.03 20.07
C LEU A 396 16.67 2.70 21.03
N ALA A 397 15.47 2.15 21.16
CA ALA A 397 14.48 2.62 22.13
C ALA A 397 14.96 2.39 23.58
N GLN A 398 15.56 1.23 23.88
CA GLN A 398 16.17 0.96 25.19
C GLN A 398 17.32 1.94 25.49
N LYS A 399 18.20 2.19 24.51
CA LYS A 399 19.30 3.16 24.66
C LYS A 399 18.75 4.56 24.94
N ARG A 400 17.79 5.02 24.16
CA ARG A 400 17.11 6.31 24.35
C ARG A 400 16.42 6.42 25.71
N TRP A 401 15.75 5.34 26.16
CA TRP A 401 15.13 5.32 27.49
C TRP A 401 16.14 5.54 28.61
N ASN A 402 17.30 4.87 28.55
CA ASN A 402 18.35 4.99 29.55
C ASN A 402 18.93 6.41 29.58
N GLU A 403 19.06 7.06 28.41
CA GLU A 403 19.54 8.46 28.31
C GLU A 403 18.52 9.45 28.91
N GLU A 404 17.23 9.27 28.67
CA GLU A 404 16.15 10.18 29.10
C GLU A 404 15.67 9.94 30.52
N SER A 405 15.96 8.80 31.11
CA SER A 405 15.35 8.34 32.35
C SER A 405 16.40 7.69 33.27
N SER A 406 17.52 8.39 33.50
CA SER A 406 18.58 7.95 34.42
C SER A 406 17.96 7.42 35.73
N ASN A 407 18.28 6.19 36.11
CA ASN A 407 17.77 5.48 37.30
C ASN A 407 16.29 5.00 37.27
N LYS A 408 15.54 5.09 36.16
CA LYS A 408 14.21 4.49 36.06
C LYS A 408 14.27 3.07 35.51
N LYS A 409 13.47 2.19 36.09
CA LYS A 409 13.29 0.82 35.59
C LYS A 409 12.84 0.83 34.12
N LEU A 410 13.38 -0.11 33.33
CA LEU A 410 12.94 -0.28 31.95
C LEU A 410 11.44 -0.64 31.91
N PRO A 411 10.65 -0.05 30.99
CA PRO A 411 9.29 -0.42 30.72
C PRO A 411 9.16 -1.91 30.36
N TYR A 412 7.99 -2.48 30.60
CA TYR A 412 7.75 -3.92 30.51
C TYR A 412 8.24 -4.55 29.21
N LEU A 413 7.90 -4.02 28.04
CA LEU A 413 8.30 -4.59 26.74
C LEU A 413 9.79 -4.37 26.44
N LEU A 414 10.41 -3.27 26.90
CA LEU A 414 11.84 -3.05 26.75
C LEU A 414 12.65 -3.98 27.67
N ASN A 415 12.17 -4.22 28.89
CA ASN A 415 12.75 -5.20 29.78
C ASN A 415 12.64 -6.63 29.23
N TYR A 416 11.50 -6.97 28.64
CA TYR A 416 11.31 -8.24 27.95
C TYR A 416 12.30 -8.40 26.77
N PHE A 417 12.47 -7.37 25.94
CA PHE A 417 13.48 -7.36 24.87
C PHE A 417 14.88 -7.60 25.41
N LYS A 418 15.30 -6.83 26.46
CA LYS A 418 16.61 -6.94 27.08
C LYS A 418 16.92 -8.36 27.55
N ASN A 419 15.95 -9.00 28.21
CA ASN A 419 16.16 -10.33 28.83
C ASN A 419 16.10 -11.50 27.84
N ASN A 420 15.48 -11.33 26.63
CA ASN A 420 15.21 -12.47 25.74
C ASN A 420 15.85 -12.33 24.35
N PHE A 421 16.18 -11.12 23.90
CA PHE A 421 16.58 -10.88 22.51
C PHE A 421 17.84 -9.99 22.36
N PHE A 422 18.31 -9.35 23.42
CA PHE A 422 19.49 -8.50 23.37
C PHE A 422 20.76 -9.31 23.05
N LEU A 423 21.48 -8.91 21.99
CA LEU A 423 22.64 -9.63 21.44
C LEU A 423 23.99 -9.10 21.94
N GLY A 424 23.99 -8.11 22.85
CA GLY A 424 25.18 -7.39 23.27
C GLY A 424 25.40 -6.09 22.49
N GLU A 425 25.91 -5.06 23.18
CA GLU A 425 25.94 -3.67 22.71
C GLU A 425 26.65 -3.50 21.36
N LYS A 426 27.85 -4.08 21.21
CA LYS A 426 28.63 -4.00 19.96
C LYS A 426 27.89 -4.57 18.76
N GLN A 427 27.21 -5.70 18.91
CA GLN A 427 26.48 -6.35 17.84
C GLN A 427 25.22 -5.56 17.45
N GLU A 428 24.49 -5.06 18.44
CA GLU A 428 23.30 -4.23 18.27
C GLU A 428 23.63 -2.90 17.56
N GLU A 429 24.69 -2.23 17.99
CA GLU A 429 25.14 -0.99 17.34
C GLU A 429 25.53 -1.23 15.88
N ARG A 430 26.31 -2.29 15.60
CA ARG A 430 26.71 -2.65 14.23
C ARG A 430 25.48 -2.91 13.34
N MET A 431 24.49 -3.65 13.86
CA MET A 431 23.26 -3.96 13.13
C MET A 431 22.44 -2.71 12.88
N SER A 432 22.22 -1.89 13.89
CA SER A 432 21.46 -0.64 13.81
C SER A 432 22.11 0.37 12.87
N LYS A 433 23.43 0.57 12.95
CA LYS A 433 24.18 1.42 12.01
C LYS A 433 24.01 0.95 10.57
N LYS A 434 24.14 -0.37 10.32
CA LYS A 434 23.94 -0.92 8.97
C LYS A 434 22.54 -0.63 8.42
N LEU A 435 21.50 -0.74 9.23
CA LEU A 435 20.11 -0.46 8.82
C LEU A 435 19.88 1.04 8.59
N LEU A 436 20.44 1.90 9.45
CA LEU A 436 20.23 3.35 9.38
C LEU A 436 20.96 4.04 8.22
N PHE A 437 22.05 3.45 7.72
CA PHE A 437 22.90 4.09 6.70
C PHE A 437 23.04 3.33 5.39
N SER A 438 22.29 2.22 5.20
CA SER A 438 22.32 1.46 3.94
C SER A 438 21.19 1.85 3.01
N LEU A 439 21.49 2.02 1.72
CA LEU A 439 20.48 2.12 0.66
C LEU A 439 20.28 0.77 -0.02
N GLY A 440 19.04 0.42 -0.29
CA GLY A 440 18.66 -0.79 -1.00
C GLY A 440 18.55 -0.60 -2.51
N LYS A 441 18.32 -1.71 -3.22
CA LYS A 441 17.97 -1.69 -4.65
C LYS A 441 16.68 -0.92 -4.89
N SER A 442 16.62 -0.16 -5.99
CA SER A 442 15.44 0.63 -6.33
C SER A 442 15.36 0.92 -7.83
N ASN A 443 14.20 1.35 -8.30
CA ASN A 443 13.98 1.88 -9.65
C ASN A 443 13.85 3.41 -9.62
N ILE A 444 14.40 4.04 -8.59
CA ILE A 444 14.36 5.49 -8.41
C ILE A 444 15.28 6.18 -9.43
N PRO A 445 14.87 7.28 -10.08
CA PRO A 445 15.77 8.05 -10.94
C PRO A 445 17.03 8.51 -10.19
N SER A 446 18.20 8.44 -10.85
CA SER A 446 19.52 8.71 -10.22
C SER A 446 19.60 10.02 -9.45
N LYS A 447 18.98 11.09 -9.98
CA LYS A 447 18.92 12.40 -9.31
C LYS A 447 18.25 12.34 -7.92
N PHE A 448 17.22 11.52 -7.75
CA PHE A 448 16.55 11.36 -6.47
C PHE A 448 17.31 10.42 -5.54
N LEU A 449 17.99 9.41 -6.08
CA LEU A 449 18.83 8.53 -5.27
C LEU A 449 20.00 9.28 -4.63
N SER A 450 20.71 10.13 -5.42
CA SER A 450 21.78 11.00 -4.92
C SER A 450 21.28 12.00 -3.87
N TYR A 451 20.06 12.53 -4.06
CA TYR A 451 19.43 13.40 -3.09
C TYR A 451 19.15 12.69 -1.76
N LEU A 452 18.57 11.46 -1.80
CA LEU A 452 18.32 10.65 -0.60
C LEU A 452 19.59 10.29 0.14
N ALA A 453 20.66 9.92 -0.58
CA ALA A 453 21.96 9.61 0.00
C ALA A 453 22.50 10.80 0.80
N LYS A 454 22.45 12.01 0.23
CA LYS A 454 22.84 13.24 0.93
C LYS A 454 22.01 13.51 2.18
N LYS A 455 20.69 13.30 2.13
CA LYS A 455 19.80 13.53 3.29
C LYS A 455 20.07 12.57 4.44
N LEU A 456 20.44 11.33 4.14
CA LEU A 456 20.79 10.35 5.18
C LEU A 456 22.19 10.63 5.79
N CYS A 457 23.17 11.05 4.99
CA CYS A 457 24.53 11.34 5.45
C CYS A 457 24.65 12.66 6.21
N LEU A 458 23.94 13.71 5.78
CA LEU A 458 24.00 15.03 6.42
C LEU A 458 23.33 15.10 7.82
N ARG A 459 22.75 14.00 8.30
CA ARG A 459 21.99 13.92 9.56
C ARG A 459 22.40 12.72 10.42
N SER A 460 23.63 12.21 10.21
CA SER A 460 24.28 11.20 11.06
C SER A 460 24.97 11.82 12.26
#